data_93d9eb937aa5acb21b169a7da928e204
#
_entry.id   93d9eb937aa5acb21b169a7da928e204
#
_cell.length_a   1.000
_cell.length_b   1.000
_cell.length_c   1.000
_cell.angle_alpha   90.00
_cell.angle_beta   90.00
_cell.angle_gamma   90.00
#
_symmetry.space_group_name_H-M   'P 1'
#
loop_
_entity.id
_entity.type
_entity.pdbx_description
1 polymer ?
#
loop_
_entity_poly.entity_id
_entity_poly.type
_entity_poly.pdbx_seq_one_letter_code
_entity_poly.pdbx_strand_id
1 'polypeptide(L)'
;MSLFDDTNDMIKKLLDGAMQQLTITNEIAYLEDNVSKVIRTRVTAELCSTLVKIHNLKISDHKIIIEKLTKWLIDNQNENGSWNETHIKYDKPSTVFTAVCGLTLLEVSESFPDLDIDEKIFEKVATFLLSQEINSGAYRKSELVHADILNADAMAAVFLLKYGNKCSNENYINAGTRAVAHICSHQFIDGSFPYGGPLRAYPYKYHFYIPCIHYQAVTLFYLIKTTPYIKSEWLEHSILSGTKWLMKNQRDDGHFKWGKSGLNFALYLSGTYAFAIPVYQKFLADDENANKLMKKSLNVLKEQIFQDILLRWEKGSIKSIIKEIG
;
A
#
# COMPACT_ATOMS: atom_id res chain seq x y z
N MET A 1 -14.32 27.65 8.70
CA MET A 1 -13.10 26.86 8.46
C MET A 1 -13.30 26.07 7.18
N SER A 2 -12.44 26.24 6.19
CA SER A 2 -12.59 25.54 4.91
C SER A 2 -12.18 24.06 5.05
N LEU A 3 -12.72 23.19 4.17
CA LEU A 3 -12.33 21.77 4.12
C LEU A 3 -10.80 21.60 3.93
N PHE A 4 -10.16 22.60 3.31
CA PHE A 4 -8.72 22.66 3.06
C PHE A 4 -7.89 22.89 4.34
N ASP A 5 -8.34 23.81 5.22
CA ASP A 5 -7.63 24.12 6.46
C ASP A 5 -7.62 22.87 7.36
N ASP A 6 -8.74 22.19 7.47
CA ASP A 6 -8.89 20.96 8.23
C ASP A 6 -8.03 19.79 7.70
N THR A 7 -7.86 19.69 6.38
CA THR A 7 -7.03 18.62 5.78
C THR A 7 -5.54 18.87 6.02
N ASN A 8 -5.10 20.11 5.95
CA ASN A 8 -3.73 20.49 6.25
C ASN A 8 -3.36 20.22 7.71
N ASP A 9 -4.25 20.52 8.64
CA ASP A 9 -4.05 20.22 10.08
C ASP A 9 -3.97 18.70 10.32
N MET A 10 -4.78 17.91 9.61
CA MET A 10 -4.72 16.46 9.68
C MET A 10 -3.38 15.93 9.15
N ILE A 11 -2.94 16.40 7.99
CA ILE A 11 -1.65 16.00 7.39
C ILE A 11 -0.51 16.37 8.34
N LYS A 12 -0.54 17.57 8.90
CA LYS A 12 0.47 18.03 9.85
C LYS A 12 0.51 17.15 11.10
N LYS A 13 -0.64 16.86 11.71
CA LYS A 13 -0.72 15.99 12.91
C LYS A 13 -0.18 14.58 12.62
N LEU A 14 -0.52 13.99 11.47
CA LEU A 14 0.01 12.68 11.06
C LEU A 14 1.51 12.73 10.84
N LEU A 15 2.00 13.77 10.17
CA LEU A 15 3.42 13.96 9.92
C LEU A 15 4.20 14.16 11.22
N ASP A 16 3.73 15.01 12.12
CA ASP A 16 4.34 15.24 13.43
C ASP A 16 4.42 13.92 14.23
N GLY A 17 3.36 13.10 14.21
CA GLY A 17 3.35 11.78 14.84
C GLY A 17 4.37 10.81 14.24
N ALA A 18 4.51 10.79 12.90
CA ALA A 18 5.50 9.96 12.22
C ALA A 18 6.93 10.45 12.50
N MET A 19 7.14 11.77 12.49
CA MET A 19 8.45 12.37 12.75
C MET A 19 8.94 12.12 14.19
N GLN A 20 8.04 12.03 15.18
CA GLN A 20 8.40 11.67 16.56
C GLN A 20 8.92 10.24 16.72
N GLN A 21 8.59 9.34 15.78
CA GLN A 21 9.04 7.94 15.76
C GLN A 21 10.26 7.72 14.87
N LEU A 22 10.71 8.79 14.21
CA LEU A 22 11.83 8.73 13.29
C LEU A 22 13.15 8.71 14.07
N THR A 23 13.92 7.67 13.90
CA THR A 23 15.32 7.62 14.34
C THR A 23 16.17 8.28 13.27
N ILE A 24 16.89 9.34 13.64
CA ILE A 24 17.75 10.12 12.72
C ILE A 24 19.18 10.08 13.25
N THR A 25 20.09 9.67 12.37
CA THR A 25 21.53 9.80 12.59
C THR A 25 22.12 10.87 11.67
N ASN A 26 23.45 11.03 11.68
CA ASN A 26 24.11 11.95 10.75
C ASN A 26 23.87 11.58 9.28
N GLU A 27 23.77 10.28 8.96
CA GLU A 27 23.74 9.80 7.60
C GLU A 27 22.43 9.17 7.15
N ILE A 28 21.69 8.54 8.06
CA ILE A 28 20.48 7.77 7.75
C ILE A 28 19.31 8.14 8.67
N ALA A 29 18.11 7.82 8.19
CA ALA A 29 16.89 7.87 8.98
C ALA A 29 16.00 6.65 8.71
N TYR A 30 15.29 6.18 9.73
CA TYR A 30 14.34 5.04 9.64
C TYR A 30 13.30 5.10 10.74
N LEU A 31 12.19 4.39 10.55
CA LEU A 31 11.16 4.25 11.56
C LEU A 31 11.35 2.97 12.37
N GLU A 32 11.31 3.12 13.69
CA GLU A 32 11.38 2.03 14.65
C GLU A 32 10.12 2.01 15.50
N ASP A 33 9.58 0.83 15.72
CA ASP A 33 8.44 0.64 16.62
C ASP A 33 8.87 0.88 18.07
N ASN A 34 8.25 1.85 18.73
CA ASN A 34 8.66 2.29 20.06
C ASN A 34 8.54 1.21 21.15
N VAL A 35 7.68 0.21 20.92
CA VAL A 35 7.42 -0.86 21.89
C VAL A 35 8.27 -2.09 21.60
N SER A 36 8.21 -2.59 20.36
CA SER A 36 8.90 -3.82 19.98
C SER A 36 10.35 -3.63 19.57
N LYS A 37 10.79 -2.37 19.36
CA LYS A 37 12.11 -2.02 18.83
C LYS A 37 12.44 -2.65 17.47
N VAL A 38 11.41 -3.03 16.74
CA VAL A 38 11.55 -3.55 15.39
C VAL A 38 11.58 -2.41 14.39
N ILE A 39 12.58 -2.40 13.51
CA ILE A 39 12.64 -1.42 12.42
C ILE A 39 11.56 -1.74 11.40
N ARG A 40 10.79 -0.73 11.04
CA ARG A 40 9.61 -0.84 10.15
C ARG A 40 9.95 -0.48 8.72
N THR A 41 10.58 -1.39 8.00
CA THR A 41 11.04 -1.18 6.61
C THR A 41 9.98 -0.59 5.71
N ARG A 42 8.80 -1.21 5.64
CA ARG A 42 7.69 -0.73 4.80
C ARG A 42 7.22 0.66 5.22
N VAL A 43 7.07 0.91 6.53
CA VAL A 43 6.60 2.20 7.04
C VAL A 43 7.64 3.30 6.78
N THR A 44 8.93 2.96 6.86
CA THR A 44 10.03 3.86 6.46
C THR A 44 9.93 4.25 4.99
N ALA A 45 9.68 3.30 4.09
CA ALA A 45 9.49 3.55 2.67
C ALA A 45 8.23 4.39 2.42
N GLU A 46 7.10 4.06 3.05
CA GLU A 46 5.83 4.80 2.91
C GLU A 46 5.95 6.25 3.44
N LEU A 47 6.71 6.48 4.52
CA LEU A 47 7.02 7.84 4.98
C LEU A 47 7.86 8.59 3.95
N CYS A 48 8.91 7.97 3.42
CA CYS A 48 9.76 8.59 2.38
C CYS A 48 8.91 9.01 1.16
N SER A 49 8.09 8.10 0.61
CA SER A 49 7.15 8.40 -0.48
C SER A 49 6.17 9.54 -0.13
N THR A 50 5.71 9.59 1.13
CA THR A 50 4.81 10.66 1.60
C THR A 50 5.52 12.01 1.61
N LEU A 51 6.75 12.07 2.14
CA LEU A 51 7.56 13.30 2.16
C LEU A 51 7.90 13.80 0.75
N VAL A 52 8.18 12.89 -0.20
CA VAL A 52 8.36 13.23 -1.62
C VAL A 52 7.11 13.92 -2.17
N LYS A 53 5.92 13.40 -1.91
CA LYS A 53 4.65 13.99 -2.37
C LYS A 53 4.41 15.36 -1.73
N ILE A 54 4.67 15.49 -0.43
CA ILE A 54 4.54 16.77 0.31
C ILE A 54 5.49 17.82 -0.28
N HIS A 55 6.73 17.43 -0.58
CA HIS A 55 7.71 18.29 -1.24
C HIS A 55 7.23 18.73 -2.64
N ASN A 56 6.78 17.78 -3.47
CA ASN A 56 6.30 18.07 -4.83
C ASN A 56 5.05 18.97 -4.83
N LEU A 57 4.20 18.86 -3.82
CA LEU A 57 3.05 19.75 -3.61
C LEU A 57 3.44 21.11 -2.99
N LYS A 58 4.72 21.34 -2.67
CA LYS A 58 5.24 22.56 -2.05
C LYS A 58 4.57 22.91 -0.71
N ILE A 59 4.14 21.88 0.05
CA ILE A 59 3.54 22.05 1.38
C ILE A 59 4.64 22.32 2.41
N SER A 60 5.72 21.54 2.37
CA SER A 60 6.92 21.74 3.19
C SER A 60 8.14 21.07 2.56
N ASP A 61 9.32 21.54 2.93
CA ASP A 61 10.59 20.99 2.45
C ASP A 61 11.15 19.98 3.50
N HIS A 62 11.37 18.75 3.04
CA HIS A 62 11.93 17.66 3.81
C HIS A 62 13.09 16.97 3.10
N LYS A 63 13.75 17.65 2.17
CA LYS A 63 14.79 17.05 1.30
C LYS A 63 15.85 16.28 2.10
N ILE A 64 16.40 16.86 3.15
CA ILE A 64 17.43 16.23 4.00
C ILE A 64 16.92 14.91 4.61
N ILE A 65 15.66 14.84 5.02
CA ILE A 65 15.07 13.62 5.60
C ILE A 65 14.83 12.59 4.51
N ILE A 66 14.35 13.01 3.34
CA ILE A 66 14.18 12.13 2.17
C ILE A 66 15.52 11.50 1.79
N GLU A 67 16.60 12.27 1.73
CA GLU A 67 17.95 11.77 1.44
C GLU A 67 18.38 10.68 2.45
N LYS A 68 18.19 10.92 3.73
CA LYS A 68 18.55 9.98 4.80
C LYS A 68 17.70 8.71 4.79
N LEU A 69 16.39 8.82 4.53
CA LEU A 69 15.49 7.68 4.38
C LEU A 69 15.85 6.87 3.14
N THR A 70 16.16 7.55 2.04
CA THR A 70 16.61 6.92 0.77
C THR A 70 17.90 6.14 0.97
N LYS A 71 18.89 6.75 1.62
CA LYS A 71 20.14 6.07 1.93
C LYS A 71 19.90 4.82 2.78
N TRP A 72 19.07 4.93 3.83
CA TRP A 72 18.73 3.77 4.66
C TRP A 72 18.07 2.66 3.84
N LEU A 73 17.12 2.99 2.97
CA LEU A 73 16.46 2.00 2.10
C LEU A 73 17.47 1.28 1.19
N ILE A 74 18.39 2.03 0.58
CA ILE A 74 19.44 1.47 -0.30
C ILE A 74 20.37 0.56 0.49
N ASP A 75 20.88 1.01 1.63
CA ASP A 75 21.81 0.27 2.49
C ASP A 75 21.19 -1.03 3.06
N ASN A 76 19.86 -1.12 3.13
CA ASN A 76 19.13 -2.28 3.63
C ASN A 76 18.50 -3.16 2.52
N GLN A 77 18.85 -2.93 1.24
CA GLN A 77 18.52 -3.86 0.18
C GLN A 77 19.36 -5.13 0.31
N ASN A 78 18.70 -6.29 0.34
CA ASN A 78 19.38 -7.59 0.32
C ASN A 78 20.15 -7.78 -1.02
N GLU A 79 21.15 -8.64 -1.03
CA GLU A 79 21.93 -8.96 -2.24
C GLU A 79 21.07 -9.43 -3.41
N ASN A 80 19.97 -10.17 -3.10
CA ASN A 80 19.01 -10.64 -4.09
C ASN A 80 17.99 -9.58 -4.55
N GLY A 81 18.12 -8.33 -4.10
CA GLY A 81 17.28 -7.21 -4.48
C GLY A 81 16.00 -7.00 -3.67
N SER A 82 15.77 -7.85 -2.67
CA SER A 82 14.58 -7.76 -1.82
C SER A 82 14.76 -6.84 -0.62
N TRP A 83 13.64 -6.53 0.05
CA TRP A 83 13.59 -6.06 1.43
C TRP A 83 12.80 -7.02 2.29
N ASN A 84 13.19 -7.10 3.55
CA ASN A 84 12.58 -8.01 4.50
C ASN A 84 11.29 -7.44 5.08
N GLU A 85 10.29 -8.30 5.23
CA GLU A 85 9.17 -8.10 6.13
C GLU A 85 9.67 -8.36 7.55
N THR A 86 9.72 -7.30 8.36
CA THR A 86 10.28 -7.33 9.70
C THR A 86 9.18 -7.44 10.76
N HIS A 87 9.33 -8.38 11.67
CA HIS A 87 8.44 -8.60 12.83
C HIS A 87 9.27 -9.13 14.00
N ILE A 88 8.78 -9.06 15.24
CA ILE A 88 9.49 -9.54 16.44
C ILE A 88 10.11 -10.94 16.29
N LYS A 89 9.45 -11.83 15.55
CA LYS A 89 9.87 -13.23 15.34
C LYS A 89 10.18 -13.57 13.90
N TYR A 90 10.29 -12.55 13.04
CA TYR A 90 10.32 -12.78 11.62
C TYR A 90 11.05 -11.64 10.91
N ASP A 91 12.00 -11.99 10.09
CA ASP A 91 12.79 -11.07 9.25
C ASP A 91 13.17 -11.83 7.98
N LYS A 92 12.34 -11.72 6.94
CA LYS A 92 12.47 -12.49 5.70
C LYS A 92 12.03 -11.68 4.47
N PRO A 93 12.61 -11.97 3.30
CA PRO A 93 12.22 -11.35 2.04
C PRO A 93 10.72 -11.41 1.78
N SER A 94 10.17 -10.29 1.30
CA SER A 94 8.74 -10.15 1.02
C SER A 94 8.51 -9.40 -0.29
N THR A 95 7.65 -9.94 -1.14
CA THR A 95 7.19 -9.29 -2.38
C THR A 95 6.58 -7.92 -2.10
N VAL A 96 5.72 -7.84 -1.06
CA VAL A 96 5.04 -6.60 -0.67
C VAL A 96 6.05 -5.52 -0.28
N PHE A 97 7.00 -5.84 0.60
CA PHE A 97 7.99 -4.87 1.08
C PHE A 97 8.93 -4.46 -0.05
N THR A 98 9.37 -5.43 -0.85
CA THR A 98 10.24 -5.17 -2.00
C THR A 98 9.57 -4.25 -3.03
N ALA A 99 8.31 -4.52 -3.39
CA ALA A 99 7.58 -3.68 -4.33
C ALA A 99 7.38 -2.25 -3.80
N VAL A 100 7.02 -2.09 -2.51
CA VAL A 100 6.82 -0.77 -1.90
C VAL A 100 8.13 0.01 -1.81
N CYS A 101 9.24 -0.61 -1.34
CA CYS A 101 10.54 0.04 -1.29
C CYS A 101 11.04 0.44 -2.69
N GLY A 102 10.92 -0.47 -3.67
CA GLY A 102 11.28 -0.19 -5.05
C GLY A 102 10.48 0.96 -5.67
N LEU A 103 9.15 1.00 -5.44
CA LEU A 103 8.29 2.10 -5.89
C LEU A 103 8.67 3.43 -5.24
N THR A 104 8.98 3.42 -3.95
CA THR A 104 9.43 4.62 -3.25
C THR A 104 10.74 5.15 -3.83
N LEU A 105 11.74 4.28 -4.05
CA LEU A 105 13.01 4.69 -4.65
C LEU A 105 12.84 5.20 -6.08
N LEU A 106 11.90 4.64 -6.88
CA LEU A 106 11.55 5.18 -8.20
C LEU A 106 10.93 6.59 -8.08
N GLU A 107 10.03 6.81 -7.11
CA GLU A 107 9.44 8.14 -6.86
C GLU A 107 10.51 9.16 -6.44
N VAL A 108 11.48 8.74 -5.62
CA VAL A 108 12.62 9.57 -5.23
C VAL A 108 13.50 9.90 -6.44
N SER A 109 13.90 8.91 -7.24
CA SER A 109 14.76 9.13 -8.42
C SER A 109 14.14 10.06 -9.45
N GLU A 110 12.81 10.05 -9.57
CA GLU A 110 12.07 10.95 -10.46
C GLU A 110 11.98 12.39 -9.90
N SER A 111 11.86 12.53 -8.57
CA SER A 111 11.66 13.84 -7.92
C SER A 111 12.99 14.51 -7.53
N PHE A 112 14.03 13.73 -7.30
CA PHE A 112 15.36 14.17 -6.86
C PHE A 112 16.45 13.47 -7.69
N PRO A 113 16.60 13.82 -8.98
CA PRO A 113 17.58 13.18 -9.86
C PRO A 113 19.03 13.41 -9.41
N ASP A 114 19.30 14.42 -8.60
CA ASP A 114 20.58 14.72 -7.99
C ASP A 114 21.03 13.70 -6.92
N LEU A 115 20.12 12.85 -6.41
CA LEU A 115 20.47 11.75 -5.51
C LEU A 115 21.11 10.54 -6.22
N ASP A 116 21.15 10.52 -7.54
CA ASP A 116 21.86 9.55 -8.40
C ASP A 116 21.70 8.09 -7.93
N ILE A 117 20.46 7.61 -7.81
CA ILE A 117 20.17 6.23 -7.38
C ILE A 117 20.59 5.26 -8.50
N ASP A 118 21.53 4.35 -8.20
CA ASP A 118 22.04 3.35 -9.15
C ASP A 118 20.91 2.51 -9.74
N GLU A 119 20.82 2.46 -11.06
CA GLU A 119 19.81 1.71 -11.81
C GLU A 119 19.81 0.21 -11.45
N LYS A 120 20.96 -0.35 -11.06
CA LYS A 120 21.09 -1.73 -10.58
C LYS A 120 20.21 -2.06 -9.39
N ILE A 121 19.84 -1.07 -8.56
CA ILE A 121 18.91 -1.24 -7.44
C ILE A 121 17.57 -1.69 -7.98
N PHE A 122 17.07 -1.02 -9.01
CA PHE A 122 15.76 -1.31 -9.63
C PHE A 122 15.77 -2.62 -10.43
N GLU A 123 16.87 -2.91 -11.12
CA GLU A 123 17.06 -4.19 -11.83
C GLU A 123 17.00 -5.37 -10.86
N LYS A 124 17.65 -5.26 -9.70
CA LYS A 124 17.60 -6.28 -8.64
C LYS A 124 16.18 -6.44 -8.08
N VAL A 125 15.44 -5.33 -7.85
CA VAL A 125 14.03 -5.40 -7.44
C VAL A 125 13.19 -6.16 -8.46
N ALA A 126 13.30 -5.80 -9.75
CA ALA A 126 12.56 -6.47 -10.81
C ALA A 126 12.90 -7.97 -10.88
N THR A 127 14.18 -8.32 -10.82
CA THR A 127 14.67 -9.71 -10.82
C THR A 127 14.12 -10.50 -9.63
N PHE A 128 14.15 -9.91 -8.43
CA PHE A 128 13.56 -10.54 -7.26
C PHE A 128 12.05 -10.76 -7.44
N LEU A 129 11.31 -9.74 -7.86
CA LEU A 129 9.86 -9.87 -8.06
C LEU A 129 9.54 -10.97 -9.07
N LEU A 130 10.22 -11.03 -10.21
CA LEU A 130 10.04 -12.10 -11.19
C LEU A 130 10.32 -13.49 -10.58
N SER A 131 11.31 -13.63 -9.71
CA SER A 131 11.60 -14.89 -9.02
C SER A 131 10.51 -15.33 -8.04
N GLN A 132 9.62 -14.42 -7.65
CA GLN A 132 8.49 -14.72 -6.75
C GLN A 132 7.23 -15.13 -7.51
N GLU A 133 7.21 -15.12 -8.84
CA GLU A 133 6.08 -15.60 -9.63
C GLU A 133 5.93 -17.12 -9.44
N ILE A 134 4.82 -17.55 -8.81
CA ILE A 134 4.52 -18.96 -8.50
C ILE A 134 3.57 -19.60 -9.51
N ASN A 135 2.84 -18.78 -10.25
CA ASN A 135 1.98 -19.12 -11.36
C ASN A 135 1.80 -17.87 -12.21
N SER A 136 1.30 -18.00 -13.44
CA SER A 136 1.16 -16.87 -14.37
C SER A 136 0.42 -15.67 -13.74
N GLY A 137 1.17 -14.63 -13.40
CA GLY A 137 0.68 -13.41 -12.76
C GLY A 137 0.43 -13.47 -11.25
N ALA A 138 0.59 -14.64 -10.61
CA ALA A 138 0.48 -14.80 -9.17
C ALA A 138 1.86 -14.77 -8.51
N TYR A 139 2.03 -13.98 -7.47
CA TYR A 139 3.30 -13.83 -6.75
C TYR A 139 3.19 -14.35 -5.33
N ARG A 140 4.21 -15.08 -4.88
CA ARG A 140 4.37 -15.43 -3.47
C ARG A 140 4.43 -14.16 -2.61
N LYS A 141 3.59 -14.06 -1.58
CA LYS A 141 3.60 -12.88 -0.68
C LYS A 141 4.96 -12.69 0.00
N SER A 142 5.52 -13.78 0.56
CA SER A 142 6.81 -13.78 1.25
C SER A 142 7.33 -15.21 1.39
N GLU A 143 8.55 -15.39 1.89
CA GLU A 143 9.07 -16.72 2.20
C GLU A 143 8.24 -17.49 3.22
N LEU A 144 7.57 -16.78 4.15
CA LEU A 144 6.70 -17.39 5.16
C LEU A 144 5.33 -17.76 4.59
N VAL A 145 4.80 -16.91 3.70
CA VAL A 145 3.44 -17.03 3.17
C VAL A 145 3.52 -17.32 1.67
N HIS A 146 3.55 -18.62 1.34
CA HIS A 146 3.55 -19.12 -0.04
C HIS A 146 2.15 -19.05 -0.66
N ALA A 147 1.39 -18.00 -0.38
CA ALA A 147 0.06 -17.80 -0.90
C ALA A 147 0.06 -16.78 -2.02
N ASP A 148 -0.85 -17.00 -2.95
CA ASP A 148 -1.32 -16.02 -3.90
C ASP A 148 -2.17 -14.98 -3.15
N ILE A 149 -1.64 -13.79 -2.99
CA ILE A 149 -2.28 -12.69 -2.25
C ILE A 149 -2.43 -11.50 -3.19
N LEU A 150 -3.66 -11.23 -3.65
CA LEU A 150 -3.92 -10.31 -4.75
C LEU A 150 -3.39 -8.88 -4.55
N ASN A 151 -3.34 -8.37 -3.33
CA ASN A 151 -2.74 -7.05 -3.10
C ASN A 151 -1.20 -7.08 -3.20
N ALA A 152 -0.55 -8.22 -2.97
CA ALA A 152 0.89 -8.38 -3.23
C ALA A 152 1.17 -8.39 -4.73
N ASP A 153 0.32 -9.10 -5.50
CA ASP A 153 0.40 -9.11 -6.97
C ASP A 153 0.21 -7.71 -7.54
N ALA A 154 -0.76 -6.95 -7.01
CA ALA A 154 -1.02 -5.58 -7.46
C ALA A 154 0.17 -4.65 -7.20
N MET A 155 0.85 -4.77 -6.05
CA MET A 155 2.04 -3.98 -5.75
C MET A 155 3.21 -4.35 -6.66
N ALA A 156 3.45 -5.65 -6.88
CA ALA A 156 4.47 -6.13 -7.81
C ALA A 156 4.18 -5.66 -9.25
N ALA A 157 2.92 -5.73 -9.69
CA ALA A 157 2.50 -5.28 -11.01
C ALA A 157 2.81 -3.80 -11.23
N VAL A 158 2.50 -2.93 -10.26
CA VAL A 158 2.77 -1.47 -10.39
C VAL A 158 4.27 -1.23 -10.54
N PHE A 159 5.12 -1.89 -9.74
CA PHE A 159 6.57 -1.72 -9.88
C PHE A 159 7.06 -2.21 -11.25
N LEU A 160 6.70 -3.43 -11.64
CA LEU A 160 7.16 -4.03 -12.90
C LEU A 160 6.70 -3.22 -14.12
N LEU A 161 5.47 -2.72 -14.12
CA LEU A 161 4.97 -1.86 -15.20
C LEU A 161 5.68 -0.51 -15.22
N LYS A 162 5.81 0.14 -14.07
CA LYS A 162 6.44 1.47 -13.98
C LYS A 162 7.90 1.40 -14.40
N TYR A 163 8.66 0.47 -13.81
CA TYR A 163 10.07 0.30 -14.12
C TYR A 163 10.30 -0.25 -15.53
N GLY A 164 9.50 -1.24 -15.96
CA GLY A 164 9.57 -1.80 -17.30
C GLY A 164 9.37 -0.76 -18.40
N ASN A 165 8.40 0.15 -18.21
CA ASN A 165 8.20 1.26 -19.16
C ASN A 165 9.36 2.26 -19.11
N LYS A 166 9.90 2.57 -17.92
CA LYS A 166 11.06 3.48 -17.79
C LYS A 166 12.28 2.97 -18.54
N CYS A 167 12.60 1.67 -18.43
CA CYS A 167 13.76 1.06 -19.09
C CYS A 167 13.43 0.35 -20.42
N SER A 168 12.20 0.47 -20.92
CA SER A 168 11.70 -0.18 -22.15
C SER A 168 11.92 -1.70 -22.17
N ASN A 169 11.72 -2.36 -21.02
CA ASN A 169 11.91 -3.80 -20.87
C ASN A 169 10.57 -4.55 -20.96
N GLU A 170 10.33 -5.16 -22.12
CA GLU A 170 9.10 -5.91 -22.42
C GLU A 170 8.85 -7.08 -21.46
N ASN A 171 9.90 -7.72 -20.93
CA ASN A 171 9.73 -8.82 -19.99
C ASN A 171 9.08 -8.35 -18.68
N TYR A 172 9.49 -7.19 -18.17
CA TYR A 172 8.91 -6.59 -16.97
C TYR A 172 7.47 -6.10 -17.23
N ILE A 173 7.25 -5.44 -18.39
CA ILE A 173 5.92 -4.97 -18.80
C ILE A 173 4.95 -6.14 -18.92
N ASN A 174 5.36 -7.22 -19.58
CA ASN A 174 4.53 -8.41 -19.75
C ASN A 174 4.23 -9.11 -18.41
N ALA A 175 5.21 -9.19 -17.50
CA ALA A 175 5.02 -9.78 -16.18
C ALA A 175 4.01 -8.95 -15.35
N GLY A 176 4.16 -7.63 -15.32
CA GLY A 176 3.21 -6.73 -14.67
C GLY A 176 1.80 -6.82 -15.27
N THR A 177 1.69 -6.92 -16.60
CA THR A 177 0.41 -7.07 -17.30
C THR A 177 -0.28 -8.41 -16.95
N ARG A 178 0.49 -9.51 -16.88
CA ARG A 178 -0.05 -10.81 -16.44
C ARG A 178 -0.56 -10.74 -15.00
N ALA A 179 0.14 -10.04 -14.10
CA ALA A 179 -0.31 -9.87 -12.71
C ALA A 179 -1.65 -9.12 -12.63
N VAL A 180 -1.81 -8.04 -13.39
CA VAL A 180 -3.08 -7.31 -13.45
C VAL A 180 -4.20 -8.18 -14.01
N ALA A 181 -3.94 -8.92 -15.07
CA ALA A 181 -4.92 -9.85 -15.66
C ALA A 181 -5.31 -10.97 -14.68
N HIS A 182 -4.33 -11.52 -13.92
CA HIS A 182 -4.57 -12.51 -12.89
C HIS A 182 -5.50 -11.96 -11.80
N ILE A 183 -5.21 -10.78 -11.25
CA ILE A 183 -6.05 -10.14 -10.23
C ILE A 183 -7.49 -9.98 -10.74
N CYS A 184 -7.66 -9.40 -11.93
CA CYS A 184 -8.98 -9.15 -12.50
C CYS A 184 -9.75 -10.43 -12.80
N SER A 185 -9.07 -11.53 -13.16
CA SER A 185 -9.70 -12.84 -13.40
C SER A 185 -10.30 -13.47 -12.14
N HIS A 186 -9.86 -13.03 -10.94
CA HIS A 186 -10.38 -13.51 -9.65
C HIS A 186 -11.47 -12.61 -9.05
N GLN A 187 -11.86 -11.54 -9.76
CA GLN A 187 -12.97 -10.70 -9.32
C GLN A 187 -14.29 -11.47 -9.33
N PHE A 188 -15.03 -11.42 -8.23
CA PHE A 188 -16.36 -11.99 -8.17
C PHE A 188 -17.37 -11.18 -8.97
N ILE A 189 -18.47 -11.82 -9.34
CA ILE A 189 -19.55 -11.20 -10.15
C ILE A 189 -20.16 -9.95 -9.51
N ASP A 190 -20.10 -9.83 -8.18
CA ASP A 190 -20.56 -8.66 -7.45
C ASP A 190 -19.54 -7.51 -7.42
N GLY A 191 -18.37 -7.69 -8.00
CA GLY A 191 -17.29 -6.72 -8.07
C GLY A 191 -16.26 -6.83 -6.94
N SER A 192 -16.46 -7.71 -5.95
CA SER A 192 -15.47 -7.90 -4.89
C SER A 192 -14.26 -8.68 -5.37
N PHE A 193 -13.11 -8.40 -4.75
CA PHE A 193 -11.91 -9.22 -4.86
C PHE A 193 -11.76 -10.09 -3.61
N PRO A 194 -11.37 -11.37 -3.75
CA PRO A 194 -10.93 -12.14 -2.60
C PRO A 194 -9.63 -11.57 -2.03
N TYR A 195 -9.34 -11.86 -0.78
CA TYR A 195 -8.04 -11.50 -0.19
C TYR A 195 -6.88 -12.20 -0.90
N GLY A 196 -7.04 -13.49 -1.18
CA GLY A 196 -6.06 -14.29 -1.91
C GLY A 196 -6.71 -15.06 -3.04
N GLY A 197 -5.91 -15.51 -3.98
CA GLY A 197 -6.31 -16.41 -5.05
C GLY A 197 -6.63 -17.82 -4.55
N PRO A 198 -6.96 -18.74 -5.45
CA PRO A 198 -7.37 -20.11 -5.11
C PRO A 198 -6.21 -20.97 -4.61
N LEU A 199 -4.96 -20.54 -4.77
CA LEU A 199 -3.79 -21.28 -4.31
C LEU A 199 -3.71 -21.30 -2.79
N ARG A 200 -3.66 -22.51 -2.21
CA ARG A 200 -3.60 -22.68 -0.76
C ARG A 200 -2.22 -22.34 -0.23
N ALA A 201 -2.20 -21.56 0.86
CA ALA A 201 -0.98 -21.28 1.61
C ALA A 201 -0.65 -22.43 2.59
N TYR A 202 0.58 -22.93 2.55
CA TYR A 202 1.11 -23.76 3.60
C TYR A 202 1.95 -22.88 4.56
N PRO A 203 1.87 -23.00 5.89
CA PRO A 203 1.12 -24.00 6.66
C PRO A 203 -0.35 -23.66 6.93
N TYR A 204 -0.87 -22.60 6.34
CA TYR A 204 -2.22 -22.14 6.60
C TYR A 204 -3.25 -23.05 5.93
N LYS A 205 -4.10 -23.68 6.72
CA LYS A 205 -5.22 -24.51 6.25
C LYS A 205 -6.40 -23.66 5.75
N TYR A 206 -6.32 -22.32 5.92
CA TYR A 206 -7.42 -21.43 5.60
C TYR A 206 -7.40 -21.06 4.12
N HIS A 207 -8.59 -21.04 3.56
CA HIS A 207 -8.82 -20.59 2.21
C HIS A 207 -8.98 -19.06 2.24
N PHE A 208 -8.04 -18.33 1.66
CA PHE A 208 -8.11 -16.86 1.59
C PHE A 208 -9.00 -16.34 0.44
N TYR A 209 -9.70 -17.24 -0.27
CA TYR A 209 -10.58 -16.90 -1.38
C TYR A 209 -11.92 -16.35 -0.87
N ILE A 210 -11.86 -15.29 -0.09
CA ILE A 210 -12.99 -14.58 0.52
C ILE A 210 -12.80 -13.07 0.44
N PRO A 211 -13.87 -12.28 0.25
CA PRO A 211 -13.79 -10.82 0.18
C PRO A 211 -13.28 -10.22 1.49
N CYS A 212 -12.55 -9.11 1.38
CA CYS A 212 -12.12 -8.31 2.51
C CYS A 212 -12.20 -6.82 2.15
N ILE A 213 -12.98 -6.05 2.89
CA ILE A 213 -13.20 -4.61 2.61
C ILE A 213 -11.87 -3.84 2.58
N HIS A 214 -10.96 -4.09 3.54
CA HIS A 214 -9.67 -3.42 3.57
C HIS A 214 -8.86 -3.73 2.30
N TYR A 215 -8.69 -5.01 2.00
CA TYR A 215 -7.88 -5.41 0.84
C TYR A 215 -8.55 -5.13 -0.49
N GLN A 216 -9.88 -5.00 -0.54
CA GLN A 216 -10.58 -4.45 -1.69
C GLN A 216 -10.07 -3.03 -2.01
N ALA A 217 -10.04 -2.15 -1.00
CA ALA A 217 -9.56 -0.77 -1.17
C ALA A 217 -8.08 -0.73 -1.58
N VAL A 218 -7.23 -1.57 -0.95
CA VAL A 218 -5.80 -1.67 -1.29
C VAL A 218 -5.60 -2.16 -2.72
N THR A 219 -6.26 -3.25 -3.12
CA THR A 219 -6.13 -3.82 -4.47
C THR A 219 -6.56 -2.81 -5.53
N LEU A 220 -7.71 -2.16 -5.35
CA LEU A 220 -8.20 -1.13 -6.26
C LEU A 220 -7.23 0.05 -6.38
N PHE A 221 -6.67 0.51 -5.26
CA PHE A 221 -5.70 1.60 -5.25
C PHE A 221 -4.48 1.29 -6.12
N TYR A 222 -3.95 0.06 -6.02
CA TYR A 222 -2.82 -0.33 -6.84
C TYR A 222 -3.22 -0.64 -8.29
N LEU A 223 -4.40 -1.23 -8.55
CA LEU A 223 -4.90 -1.41 -9.92
C LEU A 223 -5.06 -0.08 -10.66
N ILE A 224 -5.57 0.96 -9.99
CA ILE A 224 -5.67 2.31 -10.59
C ILE A 224 -4.28 2.84 -10.99
N LYS A 225 -3.23 2.54 -10.22
CA LYS A 225 -1.85 2.94 -10.57
C LYS A 225 -1.31 2.21 -11.82
N THR A 226 -1.93 1.13 -12.26
CA THR A 226 -1.53 0.43 -13.49
C THR A 226 -2.19 0.99 -14.76
N THR A 227 -3.27 1.78 -14.64
CA THR A 227 -4.01 2.33 -15.79
C THR A 227 -3.20 3.24 -16.73
N PRO A 228 -2.13 3.95 -16.30
CA PRO A 228 -1.27 4.67 -17.24
C PRO A 228 -0.54 3.74 -18.22
N TYR A 229 -0.28 2.49 -17.83
CA TYR A 229 0.50 1.51 -18.58
C TYR A 229 -0.35 0.51 -19.35
N ILE A 230 -1.53 0.18 -18.83
CA ILE A 230 -2.46 -0.78 -19.44
C ILE A 230 -3.75 -0.06 -19.82
N LYS A 231 -3.93 0.16 -21.12
CA LYS A 231 -5.14 0.77 -21.69
C LYS A 231 -6.08 -0.35 -22.14
N SER A 232 -7.02 -0.77 -21.28
CA SER A 232 -7.95 -1.83 -21.62
C SER A 232 -9.29 -1.69 -20.91
N GLU A 233 -10.36 -1.97 -21.64
CA GLU A 233 -11.74 -1.89 -21.12
C GLU A 233 -11.99 -2.89 -19.97
N TRP A 234 -11.36 -4.07 -20.03
CA TRP A 234 -11.53 -5.07 -18.96
C TRP A 234 -10.95 -4.60 -17.62
N LEU A 235 -9.81 -3.87 -17.64
CA LEU A 235 -9.24 -3.30 -16.43
C LEU A 235 -10.13 -2.18 -15.88
N GLU A 236 -10.58 -1.28 -16.73
CA GLU A 236 -11.49 -0.19 -16.35
C GLU A 236 -12.80 -0.73 -15.78
N HIS A 237 -13.38 -1.74 -16.43
CA HIS A 237 -14.58 -2.43 -15.95
C HIS A 237 -14.37 -3.07 -14.57
N SER A 238 -13.24 -3.75 -14.39
CA SER A 238 -12.90 -4.41 -13.13
C SER A 238 -12.75 -3.39 -12.00
N ILE A 239 -12.04 -2.28 -12.23
CA ILE A 239 -11.89 -1.20 -11.25
C ILE A 239 -13.26 -0.58 -10.93
N LEU A 240 -14.08 -0.30 -11.95
CA LEU A 240 -15.41 0.29 -11.75
C LEU A 240 -16.31 -0.61 -10.89
N SER A 241 -16.38 -1.89 -11.24
CA SER A 241 -17.18 -2.88 -10.50
C SER A 241 -16.72 -3.02 -9.06
N GLY A 242 -15.40 -3.09 -8.86
CA GLY A 242 -14.79 -3.17 -7.53
C GLY A 242 -15.04 -1.92 -6.68
N THR A 243 -14.99 -0.74 -7.30
CA THR A 243 -15.26 0.53 -6.61
C THR A 243 -16.75 0.64 -6.22
N LYS A 244 -17.66 0.23 -7.10
CA LYS A 244 -19.09 0.18 -6.78
C LYS A 244 -19.39 -0.80 -5.64
N TRP A 245 -18.73 -1.95 -5.60
CA TRP A 245 -18.84 -2.88 -4.48
C TRP A 245 -18.38 -2.24 -3.16
N LEU A 246 -17.25 -1.53 -3.17
CA LEU A 246 -16.71 -0.85 -2.00
C LEU A 246 -17.70 0.21 -1.49
N MET A 247 -18.26 1.04 -2.39
CA MET A 247 -19.29 2.05 -2.07
C MET A 247 -20.56 1.41 -1.46
N LYS A 248 -21.05 0.31 -2.04
CA LYS A 248 -22.23 -0.42 -1.54
C LYS A 248 -22.04 -0.94 -0.11
N ASN A 249 -20.79 -1.24 0.26
CA ASN A 249 -20.43 -1.71 1.59
C ASN A 249 -20.05 -0.58 2.56
N GLN A 250 -20.30 0.66 2.20
CA GLN A 250 -20.21 1.82 3.07
C GLN A 250 -21.59 2.29 3.49
N ARG A 251 -21.71 2.75 4.73
CA ARG A 251 -22.96 3.28 5.29
C ARG A 251 -23.09 4.77 4.98
N ASP A 252 -24.30 5.29 5.18
CA ASP A 252 -24.57 6.71 5.00
C ASP A 252 -23.79 7.64 5.96
N ASP A 253 -23.32 7.13 7.08
CA ASP A 253 -22.46 7.86 8.01
C ASP A 253 -20.97 7.84 7.64
N GLY A 254 -20.60 7.14 6.58
CA GLY A 254 -19.24 7.01 6.08
C GLY A 254 -18.48 5.79 6.58
N HIS A 255 -19.00 5.08 7.59
CA HIS A 255 -18.35 3.86 8.09
C HIS A 255 -18.59 2.67 7.17
N PHE A 256 -17.62 1.76 7.09
CA PHE A 256 -17.76 0.51 6.35
C PHE A 256 -18.61 -0.51 7.13
N LYS A 257 -19.32 -1.37 6.39
CA LYS A 257 -20.11 -2.50 6.90
C LYS A 257 -19.20 -3.70 7.18
N TRP A 258 -18.37 -3.62 8.19
CA TRP A 258 -17.33 -4.62 8.48
C TRP A 258 -17.84 -6.05 8.59
N GLY A 259 -19.06 -6.27 9.08
CA GLY A 259 -19.69 -7.58 9.12
C GLY A 259 -19.97 -8.21 7.75
N LYS A 260 -19.78 -7.49 6.66
CA LYS A 260 -19.86 -8.00 5.29
C LYS A 260 -18.51 -8.43 4.74
N SER A 261 -17.43 -8.23 5.50
CA SER A 261 -16.11 -8.72 5.16
C SER A 261 -15.96 -10.15 5.66
N GLY A 262 -15.61 -11.08 4.77
CA GLY A 262 -15.34 -12.48 5.12
C GLY A 262 -14.09 -12.62 6.01
N LEU A 263 -13.16 -11.64 5.91
CA LEU A 263 -12.03 -11.46 6.82
C LEU A 263 -12.23 -10.16 7.58
N ASN A 264 -12.34 -10.26 8.89
CA ASN A 264 -12.49 -9.09 9.74
C ASN A 264 -11.11 -8.57 10.16
N PHE A 265 -10.59 -7.60 9.40
CA PHE A 265 -9.37 -6.86 9.73
C PHE A 265 -9.72 -5.50 10.35
N ALA A 266 -10.53 -5.50 11.40
CA ALA A 266 -10.90 -4.29 12.14
C ALA A 266 -9.68 -3.46 12.57
N LEU A 267 -8.52 -4.08 12.64
CA LEU A 267 -7.23 -3.48 12.94
C LEU A 267 -6.72 -2.48 11.88
N TYR A 268 -7.26 -2.50 10.66
CA TYR A 268 -6.84 -1.62 9.55
C TYR A 268 -7.88 -0.54 9.22
N LEU A 269 -8.74 -0.19 10.18
CA LEU A 269 -9.87 0.73 9.96
C LEU A 269 -9.46 2.02 9.23
N SER A 270 -8.50 2.75 9.79
CA SER A 270 -8.03 4.02 9.21
C SER A 270 -7.36 3.84 7.86
N GLY A 271 -6.53 2.80 7.70
CA GLY A 271 -5.88 2.49 6.43
C GLY A 271 -6.88 2.20 5.31
N THR A 272 -8.04 1.61 5.63
CA THR A 272 -9.08 1.36 4.62
C THR A 272 -9.62 2.66 4.04
N TYR A 273 -9.90 3.66 4.87
CA TYR A 273 -10.35 4.98 4.39
C TYR A 273 -9.26 5.69 3.59
N ALA A 274 -8.00 5.59 4.04
CA ALA A 274 -6.86 6.17 3.33
C ALA A 274 -6.70 5.62 1.91
N PHE A 275 -7.01 4.34 1.68
CA PHE A 275 -7.00 3.75 0.33
C PHE A 275 -8.31 4.00 -0.45
N ALA A 276 -9.47 3.99 0.20
CA ALA A 276 -10.77 4.16 -0.46
C ALA A 276 -10.97 5.58 -1.02
N ILE A 277 -10.55 6.61 -0.29
CA ILE A 277 -10.70 8.01 -0.71
C ILE A 277 -10.08 8.27 -2.08
N PRO A 278 -8.78 7.98 -2.35
CA PRO A 278 -8.19 8.20 -3.67
C PRO A 278 -8.79 7.28 -4.76
N VAL A 279 -9.30 6.10 -4.41
CA VAL A 279 -10.01 5.23 -5.35
C VAL A 279 -11.29 5.90 -5.85
N TYR A 280 -12.11 6.45 -4.96
CA TYR A 280 -13.33 7.17 -5.33
C TYR A 280 -13.00 8.42 -6.16
N GLN A 281 -12.04 9.22 -5.71
CA GLN A 281 -11.63 10.44 -6.37
C GLN A 281 -11.13 10.19 -7.80
N LYS A 282 -10.28 9.17 -7.98
CA LYS A 282 -9.65 8.92 -9.28
C LYS A 282 -10.61 8.30 -10.29
N PHE A 283 -11.51 7.44 -9.86
CA PHE A 283 -12.30 6.63 -10.78
C PHE A 283 -13.76 7.07 -10.89
N LEU A 284 -14.29 7.75 -9.88
CA LEU A 284 -15.67 8.21 -9.83
C LEU A 284 -15.74 9.72 -9.50
N ALA A 285 -14.80 10.51 -10.04
CA ALA A 285 -14.72 11.95 -9.76
C ALA A 285 -16.02 12.71 -10.09
N ASP A 286 -16.73 12.27 -11.13
CA ASP A 286 -17.98 12.88 -11.60
C ASP A 286 -19.24 12.21 -10.99
N ASP A 287 -19.11 11.17 -10.14
CA ASP A 287 -20.21 10.52 -9.46
C ASP A 287 -20.53 11.25 -8.15
N GLU A 288 -21.73 11.82 -8.07
CA GLU A 288 -22.19 12.61 -6.91
C GLU A 288 -22.21 11.76 -5.62
N ASN A 289 -22.62 10.49 -5.70
CA ASN A 289 -22.66 9.60 -4.55
C ASN A 289 -21.24 9.23 -4.09
N ALA A 290 -20.32 8.99 -5.02
CA ALA A 290 -18.90 8.77 -4.70
C ALA A 290 -18.30 9.98 -3.99
N ASN A 291 -18.56 11.20 -4.49
CA ASN A 291 -18.11 12.43 -3.86
C ASN A 291 -18.68 12.61 -2.45
N LYS A 292 -19.94 12.26 -2.24
CA LYS A 292 -20.58 12.28 -0.93
C LYS A 292 -19.93 11.28 0.04
N LEU A 293 -19.72 10.03 -0.40
CA LEU A 293 -19.08 8.99 0.41
C LEU A 293 -17.61 9.31 0.69
N MET A 294 -16.89 9.86 -0.27
CA MET A 294 -15.50 10.32 -0.09
C MET A 294 -15.40 11.37 1.02
N LYS A 295 -16.26 12.40 1.01
CA LYS A 295 -16.30 13.43 2.05
C LYS A 295 -16.61 12.83 3.43
N LYS A 296 -17.56 11.88 3.51
CA LYS A 296 -17.89 11.19 4.75
C LYS A 296 -16.75 10.31 5.24
N SER A 297 -16.07 9.59 4.33
CA SER A 297 -14.85 8.81 4.64
C SER A 297 -13.75 9.68 5.22
N LEU A 298 -13.56 10.87 4.65
CA LEU A 298 -12.57 11.83 5.14
C LEU A 298 -12.91 12.30 6.56
N ASN A 299 -14.20 12.55 6.86
CA ASN A 299 -14.63 12.92 8.20
C ASN A 299 -14.40 11.80 9.21
N VAL A 300 -14.71 10.54 8.86
CA VAL A 300 -14.43 9.38 9.73
C VAL A 300 -12.94 9.24 9.99
N LEU A 301 -12.12 9.35 8.95
CA LEU A 301 -10.66 9.30 9.07
C LEU A 301 -10.15 10.43 9.97
N LYS A 302 -10.65 11.65 9.80
CA LYS A 302 -10.33 12.81 10.61
C LYS A 302 -10.68 12.58 12.09
N GLU A 303 -11.89 12.09 12.39
CA GLU A 303 -12.29 11.77 13.77
C GLU A 303 -11.35 10.74 14.39
N GLN A 304 -11.00 9.67 13.67
CA GLN A 304 -10.07 8.65 14.14
C GLN A 304 -8.68 9.21 14.44
N ILE A 305 -8.17 10.11 13.59
CA ILE A 305 -6.86 10.77 13.79
C ILE A 305 -6.89 11.70 15.01
N PHE A 306 -7.94 12.51 15.14
CA PHE A 306 -8.04 13.48 16.25
C PHE A 306 -8.40 12.84 17.59
N GLN A 307 -9.02 11.66 17.59
CA GLN A 307 -9.29 10.88 18.80
C GLN A 307 -8.13 9.98 19.23
N ASP A 308 -6.95 10.13 18.60
CA ASP A 308 -5.75 9.33 18.87
C ASP A 308 -5.95 7.81 18.71
N ILE A 309 -6.99 7.37 17.98
CA ILE A 309 -7.23 5.95 17.71
C ILE A 309 -6.06 5.34 16.93
N LEU A 310 -5.45 6.12 16.02
CA LEU A 310 -4.23 5.72 15.31
C LEU A 310 -3.02 5.62 16.26
N LEU A 311 -2.90 6.53 17.22
CA LEU A 311 -1.81 6.50 18.21
C LEU A 311 -1.97 5.37 19.24
N ARG A 312 -3.21 4.92 19.50
CA ARG A 312 -3.46 3.72 20.32
C ARG A 312 -2.97 2.45 19.65
N TRP A 313 -3.01 2.39 18.33
CA TRP A 313 -2.45 1.29 17.55
C TRP A 313 -0.93 1.14 17.78
N GLU A 314 -0.22 2.25 17.90
CA GLU A 314 1.22 2.28 18.12
C GLU A 314 1.60 1.94 19.56
N LYS A 315 0.71 2.23 20.53
CA LYS A 315 0.92 1.99 21.96
C LYS A 315 0.36 0.67 22.47
N GLY A 316 -0.53 0.04 21.73
CA GLY A 316 -1.27 -1.14 22.17
C GLY A 316 -0.72 -2.45 21.63
N SER A 317 -0.53 -3.44 22.48
CA SER A 317 -0.48 -4.82 21.99
C SER A 317 -1.82 -5.14 21.34
N ILE A 318 -1.82 -5.99 20.30
CA ILE A 318 -3.03 -6.52 19.63
C ILE A 318 -4.09 -6.97 20.66
N LYS A 319 -3.67 -7.46 21.83
CA LYS A 319 -4.56 -7.84 22.94
C LYS A 319 -5.37 -6.68 23.56
N SER A 320 -4.84 -5.47 23.65
CA SER A 320 -5.60 -4.35 24.22
C SER A 320 -6.66 -3.83 23.26
N ILE A 321 -6.39 -3.90 21.97
CA ILE A 321 -7.35 -3.50 20.92
C ILE A 321 -8.50 -4.51 20.82
N ILE A 322 -8.22 -5.80 20.85
CA ILE A 322 -9.24 -6.87 20.86
C ILE A 322 -10.13 -6.74 22.09
N LYS A 323 -9.60 -6.29 23.23
CA LYS A 323 -10.36 -6.10 24.48
C LYS A 323 -11.29 -4.88 24.46
N GLU A 324 -11.00 -3.88 23.60
CA GLU A 324 -11.83 -2.67 23.45
C GLU A 324 -12.89 -2.80 22.33
N ILE A 325 -12.71 -3.76 21.41
CA ILE A 325 -13.62 -4.02 20.28
C ILE A 325 -14.61 -5.18 20.59
N GLY A 326 -14.32 -6.01 21.58
CA GLY A 326 -15.23 -7.05 22.11
C GLY A 326 -16.21 -6.45 23.03
#